data_2db8a164c70de6007071820fe46d210d
#
_entry.id   2db8a164c70de6007071820fe46d210d
#
_cell.length_a   1.000
_cell.length_b   1.000
_cell.length_c   1.000
_cell.angle_alpha   90.00
_cell.angle_beta   90.00
_cell.angle_gamma   90.00
#
_symmetry.space_group_name_H-M   'P 1'
#
loop_
_entity.id
_entity.type
_entity.pdbx_description
1 polymer ?
#
loop_
_entity_poly.entity_id
_entity_poly.type
_entity_poly.pdbx_seq_one_letter_code
_entity_poly.pdbx_strand_id
1 'polypeptide(L)'
;AQQLERDLKFSPRASATTSSSFNLTFPDMVAGKILSANSGGTGLEFSVDASGLLTAESNASTSATNAGNSATAAANSATAAENAKNAAEAALDTFDDDFLGSKSSDPSVDNDGNTLTDGALYFNTSDNVMKVYDLGNTQWKQLTPTASQQTSIDSAVSNATNINTCATNISSITSAST
;
A
#
# COMPACT_ATOMS: atom_id res chain seq x y z
N ALA A 1 53.33 -4.45 -65.30
CA ALA A 1 52.62 -3.19 -65.11
C ALA A 1 51.14 -3.42 -64.70
N GLN A 2 50.39 -4.28 -65.40
CA GLN A 2 48.94 -4.53 -65.07
C GLN A 2 48.67 -5.21 -63.70
N GLN A 3 49.62 -6.01 -63.21
CA GLN A 3 49.51 -6.62 -61.86
C GLN A 3 49.66 -5.53 -60.80
N LEU A 4 50.61 -4.62 -60.97
CA LEU A 4 50.85 -3.53 -60.02
C LEU A 4 49.68 -2.54 -59.97
N GLU A 5 49.02 -2.29 -61.10
CA GLU A 5 47.83 -1.44 -61.15
C GLU A 5 46.60 -2.07 -60.48
N ARG A 6 46.43 -3.43 -60.53
CA ARG A 6 45.40 -4.12 -59.80
C ARG A 6 45.63 -4.11 -58.33
N ASP A 7 46.85 -4.37 -57.88
CA ASP A 7 47.22 -4.39 -56.47
C ASP A 7 47.04 -3.00 -55.85
N LEU A 8 47.38 -1.96 -56.57
CA LEU A 8 47.15 -0.57 -56.15
C LEU A 8 45.67 -0.18 -56.07
N LYS A 9 44.81 -0.75 -56.91
CA LYS A 9 43.40 -0.42 -57.02
C LYS A 9 42.56 -1.05 -55.88
N PHE A 10 43.00 -2.14 -55.33
CA PHE A 10 42.28 -2.88 -54.25
C PHE A 10 43.00 -2.84 -52.90
N SER A 11 44.12 -2.14 -52.80
CA SER A 11 44.77 -1.97 -51.51
C SER A 11 44.11 -0.83 -50.74
N PRO A 12 43.83 -1.03 -49.45
CA PRO A 12 43.36 0.02 -48.58
C PRO A 12 44.38 1.18 -48.60
N ARG A 13 43.90 2.42 -48.74
CA ARG A 13 44.73 3.62 -48.73
C ARG A 13 44.37 4.50 -47.57
N ALA A 14 45.36 5.01 -46.89
CA ALA A 14 45.17 6.08 -45.94
C ALA A 14 44.78 7.38 -46.66
N SER A 15 43.94 8.19 -46.02
CA SER A 15 43.66 9.55 -46.46
C SER A 15 44.96 10.36 -46.55
N ALA A 16 45.02 11.36 -47.47
CA ALA A 16 46.15 12.26 -47.55
C ALA A 16 46.41 13.03 -46.22
N THR A 17 45.43 13.07 -45.34
CA THR A 17 45.56 13.68 -44.00
C THR A 17 45.98 12.71 -42.91
N THR A 18 46.15 11.42 -43.24
CA THR A 18 46.57 10.41 -42.26
C THR A 18 48.04 10.60 -41.92
N SER A 19 48.41 10.46 -40.63
CA SER A 19 49.78 10.54 -40.17
C SER A 19 50.65 9.56 -40.94
N SER A 20 51.86 9.98 -41.32
CA SER A 20 52.86 9.15 -42.02
C SER A 20 53.29 7.89 -41.23
N SER A 21 52.98 7.83 -39.95
CA SER A 21 53.24 6.69 -39.06
C SER A 21 52.08 5.66 -39.04
N PHE A 22 50.94 5.92 -39.72
CA PHE A 22 49.82 4.95 -39.72
C PHE A 22 50.10 3.80 -40.70
N ASN A 23 50.18 2.59 -40.17
CA ASN A 23 50.38 1.36 -40.93
C ASN A 23 49.06 0.77 -41.41
N LEU A 24 48.80 0.75 -42.69
CA LEU A 24 47.64 0.15 -43.31
C LEU A 24 47.84 -1.33 -43.72
N THR A 25 48.93 -1.98 -43.33
CA THR A 25 49.13 -3.38 -43.55
C THR A 25 48.06 -4.17 -42.76
N PHE A 26 47.31 -5.05 -43.48
CA PHE A 26 46.37 -5.94 -42.79
C PHE A 26 47.14 -6.95 -41.98
N PRO A 27 46.87 -7.08 -40.70
CA PRO A 27 47.45 -8.14 -39.89
C PRO A 27 46.84 -9.52 -40.29
N ASP A 28 47.52 -10.62 -39.94
CA ASP A 28 47.00 -11.96 -40.11
C ASP A 28 45.64 -12.07 -39.41
N MET A 29 44.69 -12.69 -40.10
CA MET A 29 43.35 -12.89 -39.57
C MET A 29 43.36 -13.81 -38.36
N VAL A 30 42.71 -13.35 -37.27
CA VAL A 30 42.50 -14.14 -36.06
C VAL A 30 41.01 -14.51 -35.95
N ALA A 31 40.72 -15.78 -35.87
CA ALA A 31 39.34 -16.26 -35.77
C ALA A 31 38.62 -15.66 -34.52
N GLY A 32 37.39 -15.18 -34.67
CA GLY A 32 36.59 -14.61 -33.61
C GLY A 32 36.99 -13.20 -33.17
N LYS A 33 37.98 -12.57 -33.87
CA LYS A 33 38.42 -11.21 -33.58
C LYS A 33 37.94 -10.24 -34.67
N ILE A 34 37.69 -9.02 -34.26
CA ILE A 34 37.28 -7.88 -35.11
C ILE A 34 38.55 -7.06 -35.44
N LEU A 35 38.64 -6.62 -36.69
CA LEU A 35 39.69 -5.67 -37.09
C LEU A 35 39.38 -4.31 -36.46
N SER A 36 40.35 -3.80 -35.74
CA SER A 36 40.28 -2.51 -35.06
C SER A 36 41.58 -1.73 -35.22
N ALA A 37 41.58 -0.45 -34.92
CA ALA A 37 42.80 0.28 -34.73
C ALA A 37 43.55 -0.24 -33.48
N ASN A 38 44.86 -0.35 -33.54
CA ASN A 38 45.68 -0.69 -32.38
C ASN A 38 45.62 0.44 -31.32
N SER A 39 46.00 0.13 -30.09
CA SER A 39 45.92 1.07 -28.97
C SER A 39 46.73 2.36 -29.14
N GLY A 40 47.76 2.32 -30.00
CA GLY A 40 48.59 3.49 -30.35
C GLY A 40 48.01 4.34 -31.48
N GLY A 41 46.95 3.93 -32.14
CA GLY A 41 46.35 4.62 -33.30
C GLY A 41 47.28 4.63 -34.53
N THR A 42 48.28 3.74 -34.60
CA THR A 42 49.31 3.71 -35.62
C THR A 42 49.13 2.60 -36.65
N GLY A 43 48.16 1.74 -36.51
CA GLY A 43 47.91 0.61 -37.41
C GLY A 43 46.65 -0.16 -37.06
N LEU A 44 46.47 -1.31 -37.74
CA LEU A 44 45.34 -2.19 -37.58
C LEU A 44 45.74 -3.49 -36.85
N GLU A 45 44.82 -4.00 -36.04
CA GLU A 45 45.00 -5.28 -35.33
C GLU A 45 43.65 -6.03 -35.20
N PHE A 46 43.73 -7.36 -35.05
CA PHE A 46 42.57 -8.18 -34.67
C PHE A 46 42.59 -8.41 -33.14
N SER A 47 42.10 -7.48 -32.38
CA SER A 47 42.19 -7.54 -30.92
C SER A 47 40.81 -7.69 -30.22
N VAL A 48 39.76 -7.11 -30.77
CA VAL A 48 38.42 -7.10 -30.16
C VAL A 48 37.77 -8.46 -30.33
N ASP A 49 37.31 -9.05 -29.23
CA ASP A 49 36.57 -10.33 -29.23
C ASP A 49 35.10 -10.12 -29.67
N ALA A 50 34.75 -10.69 -30.84
CA ALA A 50 33.41 -10.59 -31.38
C ALA A 50 32.39 -11.31 -30.47
N SER A 51 32.75 -12.43 -29.86
CA SER A 51 31.87 -13.19 -28.97
C SER A 51 31.65 -12.43 -27.64
N GLY A 52 32.67 -11.73 -27.16
CA GLY A 52 32.57 -10.86 -25.99
C GLY A 52 31.59 -9.71 -26.20
N LEU A 53 31.61 -9.09 -27.38
CA LEU A 53 30.66 -8.02 -27.73
C LEU A 53 29.22 -8.53 -27.79
N LEU A 54 28.98 -9.71 -28.43
CA LEU A 54 27.64 -10.32 -28.48
C LEU A 54 27.11 -10.69 -27.09
N THR A 55 28.01 -11.20 -26.22
CA THR A 55 27.66 -11.50 -24.83
C THR A 55 27.32 -10.23 -24.05
N ALA A 56 28.09 -9.15 -24.24
CA ALA A 56 27.83 -7.86 -23.60
C ALA A 56 26.49 -7.26 -24.03
N GLU A 57 26.16 -7.33 -25.33
CA GLU A 57 24.87 -6.92 -25.87
C GLU A 57 23.72 -7.73 -25.26
N SER A 58 23.83 -9.05 -25.21
CA SER A 58 22.83 -9.94 -24.60
C SER A 58 22.61 -9.62 -23.12
N ASN A 59 23.71 -9.40 -22.37
CA ASN A 59 23.64 -9.06 -20.96
C ASN A 59 23.00 -7.68 -20.75
N ALA A 60 23.31 -6.70 -21.60
CA ALA A 60 22.70 -5.39 -21.57
C ALA A 60 21.19 -5.46 -21.84
N SER A 61 20.77 -6.24 -22.84
CA SER A 61 19.35 -6.47 -23.16
C SER A 61 18.60 -7.13 -21.99
N THR A 62 19.20 -8.17 -21.39
CA THR A 62 18.66 -8.84 -20.20
C THR A 62 18.51 -7.87 -19.03
N SER A 63 19.54 -7.05 -18.77
CA SER A 63 19.52 -6.07 -17.70
C SER A 63 18.45 -5.00 -17.92
N ALA A 64 18.26 -4.54 -19.16
CA ALA A 64 17.22 -3.59 -19.51
C ALA A 64 15.81 -4.18 -19.29
N THR A 65 15.61 -5.46 -19.68
CA THR A 65 14.35 -6.18 -19.43
C THR A 65 14.07 -6.31 -17.92
N ASN A 66 15.07 -6.71 -17.15
CA ASN A 66 14.92 -6.84 -15.70
C ASN A 66 14.64 -5.49 -15.02
N ALA A 67 15.26 -4.42 -15.48
CA ALA A 67 14.97 -3.08 -14.99
C ALA A 67 13.53 -2.65 -15.31
N GLY A 68 13.03 -2.95 -16.51
CA GLY A 68 11.64 -2.72 -16.91
C GLY A 68 10.64 -3.49 -16.05
N ASN A 69 10.91 -4.77 -15.81
CA ASN A 69 10.08 -5.60 -14.93
C ASN A 69 10.06 -5.07 -13.48
N SER A 70 11.21 -4.65 -12.98
CA SER A 70 11.33 -4.08 -11.64
C SER A 70 10.57 -2.75 -11.52
N ALA A 71 10.64 -1.89 -12.53
CA ALA A 71 9.89 -0.64 -12.57
C ALA A 71 8.37 -0.90 -12.59
N THR A 72 7.90 -1.89 -13.37
CA THR A 72 6.50 -2.30 -13.40
C THR A 72 6.04 -2.83 -12.04
N ALA A 73 6.83 -3.69 -11.40
CA ALA A 73 6.53 -4.22 -10.07
C ALA A 73 6.46 -3.11 -9.01
N ALA A 74 7.37 -2.13 -9.07
CA ALA A 74 7.35 -0.97 -8.19
C ALA A 74 6.09 -0.10 -8.39
N ALA A 75 5.68 0.14 -9.64
CA ALA A 75 4.46 0.88 -9.95
C ALA A 75 3.20 0.15 -9.43
N ASN A 76 3.12 -1.17 -9.61
CA ASN A 76 2.02 -1.98 -9.08
C ASN A 76 1.97 -1.94 -7.54
N SER A 77 3.13 -2.00 -6.88
CA SER A 77 3.23 -1.90 -5.43
C SER A 77 2.79 -0.54 -4.91
N ALA A 78 3.16 0.54 -5.60
CA ALA A 78 2.72 1.90 -5.27
C ALA A 78 1.19 2.05 -5.41
N THR A 79 0.61 1.51 -6.48
CA THR A 79 -0.86 1.50 -6.66
C THR A 79 -1.56 0.70 -5.57
N ALA A 80 -1.04 -0.48 -5.21
CA ALA A 80 -1.61 -1.29 -4.13
C ALA A 80 -1.54 -0.57 -2.77
N ALA A 81 -0.44 0.12 -2.48
CA ALA A 81 -0.29 0.91 -1.26
C ALA A 81 -1.28 2.09 -1.20
N GLU A 82 -1.50 2.80 -2.32
CA GLU A 82 -2.49 3.88 -2.38
C GLU A 82 -3.91 3.35 -2.20
N ASN A 83 -4.26 2.21 -2.82
CA ASN A 83 -5.56 1.58 -2.63
C ASN A 83 -5.79 1.16 -1.17
N ALA A 84 -4.77 0.60 -0.52
CA ALA A 84 -4.84 0.22 0.89
C ALA A 84 -5.00 1.45 1.80
N LYS A 85 -4.28 2.54 1.52
CA LYS A 85 -4.42 3.82 2.20
C LYS A 85 -5.85 4.34 2.09
N ASN A 86 -6.39 4.43 0.87
CA ASN A 86 -7.74 4.94 0.62
C ASN A 86 -8.80 4.07 1.32
N ALA A 87 -8.62 2.75 1.35
CA ALA A 87 -9.53 1.85 2.08
C ALA A 87 -9.46 2.06 3.60
N ALA A 88 -8.27 2.31 4.14
CA ALA A 88 -8.10 2.61 5.56
C ALA A 88 -8.71 3.96 5.95
N GLU A 89 -8.54 4.99 5.11
CA GLU A 89 -9.16 6.30 5.30
C GLU A 89 -10.69 6.20 5.27
N ALA A 90 -11.26 5.49 4.30
CA ALA A 90 -12.71 5.28 4.23
C ALA A 90 -13.26 4.47 5.43
N ALA A 91 -12.50 3.49 5.93
CA ALA A 91 -12.90 2.74 7.12
C ALA A 91 -12.84 3.60 8.40
N LEU A 92 -11.85 4.48 8.49
CA LEU A 92 -11.74 5.43 9.60
C LEU A 92 -12.89 6.45 9.56
N ASP A 93 -13.22 6.98 8.40
CA ASP A 93 -14.33 7.89 8.17
C ASP A 93 -15.67 7.26 8.62
N THR A 94 -15.95 6.03 8.16
CA THR A 94 -17.13 5.29 8.60
C THR A 94 -17.15 5.07 10.13
N PHE A 95 -16.00 4.76 10.73
CA PHE A 95 -15.92 4.58 12.17
C PHE A 95 -16.16 5.91 12.94
N ASP A 96 -15.67 7.02 12.43
CA ASP A 96 -15.84 8.33 13.04
C ASP A 96 -17.29 8.84 12.94
N ASP A 97 -17.99 8.48 11.86
CA ASP A 97 -19.43 8.72 11.68
C ASP A 97 -20.28 7.87 12.63
N ASP A 98 -19.88 6.62 12.87
CA ASP A 98 -20.61 5.71 13.74
C ASP A 98 -20.27 5.90 15.22
N PHE A 99 -19.07 6.37 15.56
CA PHE A 99 -18.64 6.62 16.93
C PHE A 99 -18.21 8.07 17.13
N LEU A 100 -19.14 8.89 17.60
CA LEU A 100 -18.94 10.33 17.72
C LEU A 100 -18.11 10.75 18.96
N GLY A 101 -17.58 9.79 19.71
CA GLY A 101 -16.76 10.04 20.88
C GLY A 101 -17.54 10.56 22.08
N SER A 102 -16.93 11.46 22.87
CA SER A 102 -17.53 12.02 24.07
C SER A 102 -18.10 13.40 23.78
N LYS A 103 -19.37 13.61 24.13
CA LYS A 103 -20.08 14.90 23.99
C LYS A 103 -20.82 15.23 25.28
N SER A 104 -21.02 16.49 25.55
CA SER A 104 -21.80 16.95 26.74
C SER A 104 -23.30 17.04 26.50
N SER A 105 -23.75 16.94 25.25
CA SER A 105 -25.16 17.00 24.84
C SER A 105 -25.34 16.11 23.58
N ASP A 106 -26.60 15.81 23.28
CA ASP A 106 -26.98 15.02 22.11
C ASP A 106 -26.53 15.73 20.82
N PRO A 107 -25.65 15.13 19.99
CA PRO A 107 -25.25 15.69 18.71
C PRO A 107 -26.44 15.78 17.74
N SER A 108 -26.42 16.78 16.87
CA SER A 108 -27.39 16.93 15.77
C SER A 108 -26.83 16.54 14.43
N VAL A 109 -25.50 16.37 14.35
CA VAL A 109 -24.72 15.97 13.17
C VAL A 109 -23.58 15.07 13.63
N ASP A 110 -22.97 14.36 12.67
CA ASP A 110 -21.77 13.58 12.91
C ASP A 110 -20.51 14.45 13.14
N ASN A 111 -19.35 13.85 13.21
CA ASN A 111 -18.10 14.58 13.44
C ASN A 111 -17.66 15.43 12.24
N ASP A 112 -18.13 15.11 11.04
CA ASP A 112 -17.87 15.84 9.79
C ASP A 112 -18.94 16.89 9.45
N GLY A 113 -20.00 16.96 10.25
CA GLY A 113 -21.10 17.90 10.06
C GLY A 113 -22.20 17.40 9.13
N ASN A 114 -22.21 16.09 8.79
CA ASN A 114 -23.26 15.45 8.01
C ASN A 114 -24.42 14.98 8.89
N THR A 115 -25.44 14.41 8.27
CA THR A 115 -26.57 13.81 8.97
C THR A 115 -26.15 12.54 9.71
N LEU A 116 -26.65 12.37 10.93
CA LEU A 116 -26.39 11.19 11.74
C LEU A 116 -26.87 9.91 11.07
N THR A 117 -26.06 8.85 11.18
CA THR A 117 -26.41 7.49 10.76
C THR A 117 -27.25 6.79 11.81
N ASP A 118 -28.11 5.86 11.38
CA ASP A 118 -28.85 5.00 12.32
C ASP A 118 -27.88 4.08 13.06
N GLY A 119 -27.97 4.09 14.37
CA GLY A 119 -27.05 3.30 15.19
C GLY A 119 -25.78 4.04 15.62
N ALA A 120 -25.56 5.28 15.20
CA ALA A 120 -24.43 6.09 15.67
C ALA A 120 -24.39 6.15 17.20
N LEU A 121 -23.18 6.11 17.76
CA LEU A 121 -22.93 6.02 19.20
C LEU A 121 -22.15 7.22 19.72
N TYR A 122 -22.45 7.66 20.92
CA TYR A 122 -21.61 8.60 21.65
C TYR A 122 -21.71 8.39 23.17
N PHE A 123 -20.68 8.86 23.88
CA PHE A 123 -20.70 8.90 25.34
C PHE A 123 -21.13 10.28 25.82
N ASN A 124 -22.30 10.35 26.49
CA ASN A 124 -22.77 11.59 27.10
C ASN A 124 -22.05 11.81 28.43
N THR A 125 -21.21 12.84 28.48
CA THR A 125 -20.40 13.17 29.67
C THR A 125 -21.20 13.84 30.80
N SER A 126 -22.35 14.46 30.49
CA SER A 126 -23.22 15.09 31.49
C SER A 126 -24.06 14.05 32.24
N ASP A 127 -24.59 13.07 31.50
CA ASP A 127 -25.42 11.97 32.06
C ASP A 127 -24.55 10.76 32.46
N ASN A 128 -23.32 10.70 31.98
CA ASN A 128 -22.36 9.59 32.17
C ASN A 128 -22.90 8.26 31.64
N VAL A 129 -23.47 8.26 30.42
CA VAL A 129 -24.09 7.11 29.76
C VAL A 129 -23.72 7.04 28.28
N MET A 130 -23.76 5.82 27.73
CA MET A 130 -23.72 5.62 26.28
C MET A 130 -25.10 5.83 25.69
N LYS A 131 -25.17 6.50 24.55
CA LYS A 131 -26.40 6.68 23.78
C LYS A 131 -26.21 6.19 22.34
N VAL A 132 -27.30 5.73 21.73
CA VAL A 132 -27.41 5.30 20.35
C VAL A 132 -28.45 6.16 19.63
N TYR A 133 -28.16 6.54 18.39
CA TYR A 133 -29.10 7.29 17.57
C TYR A 133 -30.11 6.36 16.91
N ASP A 134 -31.38 6.63 17.08
CA ASP A 134 -32.53 5.99 16.44
C ASP A 134 -33.04 6.93 15.34
N LEU A 135 -32.58 6.70 14.11
CA LEU A 135 -32.96 7.53 12.97
C LEU A 135 -34.47 7.46 12.69
N GLY A 136 -35.09 6.30 12.89
CA GLY A 136 -36.55 6.13 12.67
C GLY A 136 -37.41 7.03 13.54
N ASN A 137 -36.95 7.34 14.75
CA ASN A 137 -37.62 8.24 15.69
C ASN A 137 -36.89 9.60 15.84
N THR A 138 -35.77 9.78 15.15
CA THR A 138 -34.95 11.02 15.19
C THR A 138 -34.55 11.39 16.61
N GLN A 139 -34.09 10.42 17.41
CA GLN A 139 -33.76 10.64 18.82
C GLN A 139 -32.61 9.76 19.30
N TRP A 140 -31.90 10.25 20.32
CA TRP A 140 -30.89 9.50 21.03
C TRP A 140 -31.53 8.67 22.13
N LYS A 141 -31.23 7.38 22.15
CA LYS A 141 -31.66 6.43 23.17
C LYS A 141 -30.48 6.01 24.04
N GLN A 142 -30.74 5.99 25.33
CA GLN A 142 -29.76 5.57 26.34
C GLN A 142 -29.57 4.04 26.30
N LEU A 143 -28.33 3.56 26.25
CA LEU A 143 -27.99 2.14 26.28
C LEU A 143 -27.74 1.61 27.69
N THR A 144 -27.26 2.45 28.60
CA THR A 144 -26.93 2.08 29.98
C THR A 144 -27.74 2.93 30.95
N PRO A 145 -28.22 2.40 32.09
CA PRO A 145 -28.87 3.21 33.12
C PRO A 145 -27.95 4.31 33.64
N THR A 146 -28.50 5.46 34.03
CA THR A 146 -27.81 6.42 34.88
C THR A 146 -27.62 5.79 36.28
N ALA A 147 -26.71 6.34 37.08
CA ALA A 147 -26.51 5.92 38.46
C ALA A 147 -27.82 5.96 39.28
N SER A 148 -28.65 6.99 39.06
CA SER A 148 -29.96 7.13 39.74
C SER A 148 -30.96 6.05 39.27
N GLN A 149 -31.02 5.76 37.97
CA GLN A 149 -31.86 4.71 37.42
C GLN A 149 -31.41 3.32 37.91
N GLN A 150 -30.10 3.07 37.98
CA GLN A 150 -29.54 1.83 38.51
C GLN A 150 -29.95 1.65 39.99
N THR A 151 -29.83 2.70 40.81
CA THR A 151 -30.28 2.68 42.21
C THR A 151 -31.76 2.35 42.33
N SER A 152 -32.59 2.87 41.42
CA SER A 152 -34.04 2.54 41.38
C SER A 152 -34.29 1.11 41.00
N ILE A 153 -33.57 0.56 40.02
CA ILE A 153 -33.59 -0.85 39.62
C ILE A 153 -33.22 -1.76 40.78
N ASP A 154 -32.09 -1.44 41.44
CA ASP A 154 -31.60 -2.22 42.58
C ASP A 154 -32.61 -2.22 43.74
N SER A 155 -33.24 -1.06 44.01
CA SER A 155 -34.29 -0.92 45.01
C SER A 155 -35.53 -1.74 44.64
N ALA A 156 -35.93 -1.78 43.35
CA ALA A 156 -37.06 -2.58 42.89
C ALA A 156 -36.75 -4.09 43.03
N VAL A 157 -35.53 -4.51 42.72
CA VAL A 157 -35.09 -5.92 42.92
C VAL A 157 -35.11 -6.30 44.40
N SER A 158 -34.60 -5.42 45.27
CA SER A 158 -34.62 -5.64 46.73
C SER A 158 -36.07 -5.74 47.27
N ASN A 159 -36.95 -4.86 46.77
CA ASN A 159 -38.36 -4.91 47.19
C ASN A 159 -39.08 -6.19 46.69
N ALA A 160 -38.77 -6.67 45.51
CA ALA A 160 -39.30 -7.94 45.00
C ALA A 160 -38.89 -9.13 45.92
N THR A 161 -37.65 -9.13 46.42
CA THR A 161 -37.20 -10.12 47.41
C THR A 161 -37.97 -10.01 48.70
N ASN A 162 -38.22 -8.81 49.24
CA ASN A 162 -38.97 -8.58 50.45
C ASN A 162 -40.47 -9.02 50.28
N ILE A 163 -41.07 -8.73 49.12
CA ILE A 163 -42.44 -9.14 48.81
C ILE A 163 -42.53 -10.68 48.78
N ASN A 164 -41.59 -11.37 48.15
CA ASN A 164 -41.58 -12.83 48.12
C ASN A 164 -41.39 -13.44 49.55
N THR A 165 -40.60 -12.81 50.38
CA THR A 165 -40.45 -13.23 51.80
C THR A 165 -41.77 -13.02 52.55
N CYS A 166 -42.44 -11.90 52.36
CA CYS A 166 -43.76 -11.69 53.01
C CYS A 166 -44.78 -12.71 52.52
N ALA A 167 -44.82 -13.00 51.20
CA ALA A 167 -45.75 -14.00 50.66
C ALA A 167 -45.50 -15.40 51.23
N THR A 168 -44.27 -15.78 51.40
CA THR A 168 -43.89 -17.07 52.06
C THR A 168 -44.34 -17.11 53.51
N ASN A 169 -44.12 -16.02 54.24
CA ASN A 169 -44.52 -15.95 55.67
C ASN A 169 -46.07 -15.98 55.84
N ILE A 170 -46.79 -15.30 54.92
CA ILE A 170 -48.28 -15.36 54.91
C ILE A 170 -48.75 -16.80 54.65
N SER A 171 -48.17 -17.49 53.70
CA SER A 171 -48.49 -18.89 53.41
C SER A 171 -48.22 -19.80 54.60
N SER A 172 -47.11 -19.58 55.32
CA SER A 172 -46.76 -20.32 56.55
C SER A 172 -47.74 -20.04 57.68
N ILE A 173 -48.15 -18.78 57.85
CA ILE A 173 -49.16 -18.38 58.86
C ILE A 173 -50.52 -19.04 58.57
N THR A 174 -50.92 -18.99 57.29
CA THR A 174 -52.21 -19.61 56.88
C THR A 174 -52.20 -21.09 57.11
N SER A 175 -51.11 -21.78 56.83
CA SER A 175 -50.95 -23.23 57.07
C SER A 175 -50.94 -23.60 58.57
N ALA A 176 -50.47 -22.70 59.41
CA ALA A 176 -50.46 -22.93 60.88
C ALA A 176 -51.80 -22.70 61.56
N SER A 177 -52.72 -22.06 60.88
CA SER A 177 -54.09 -21.73 61.37
C SER A 177 -55.18 -22.75 60.95
N THR A 178 -54.81 -23.79 60.19
CA THR A 178 -55.64 -24.93 59.80
C THR A 178 -55.23 -26.17 60.51
#